data_031cbecb1d3bf452d5f0eae3fe35d329
#
_entry.id   031cbecb1d3bf452d5f0eae3fe35d329
#
_cell.length_a   1.000
_cell.length_b   1.000
_cell.length_c   1.000
_cell.angle_alpha   90.00
_cell.angle_beta   90.00
_cell.angle_gamma   90.00
#
_symmetry.space_group_name_H-M   'P 1'
#
loop_
_entity.id
_entity.type
_entity.pdbx_description
1 polymer ?
#
loop_
_entity_poly.entity_id
_entity_poly.type
_entity_poly.pdbx_seq_one_letter_code
_entity_poly.pdbx_strand_id
1 'polypeptide(L)'
;MRKLLFLFMLTIFSSCKEDTLPKPKAYLSLEYPNKSYTQLSLQRPFTFKVAYNTIIVNEPNNWLKIKYPDLKASIDITYRPIKNNLKELLTEAEKLVFKHAVKAEQIIPKDFVNKDKRVFGSLYEITGNSASHLQFHVTDSTNNFVKGSLYFYARPNYDSILPAVEYIKEDILKLVETLEWEK
;
A
#
# COMPACT_ATOMS: atom_id res chain seq x y z
N MET A 1 -62.73 14.00 -35.73
CA MET A 1 -61.30 13.94 -36.08
C MET A 1 -60.38 14.69 -35.12
N ARG A 2 -60.69 15.94 -34.72
CA ARG A 2 -59.86 16.71 -33.74
C ARG A 2 -59.69 16.06 -32.37
N LYS A 3 -60.69 15.35 -31.83
CA LYS A 3 -60.64 14.67 -30.54
C LYS A 3 -59.81 13.36 -30.59
N LEU A 4 -59.78 12.69 -31.72
CA LEU A 4 -58.96 11.49 -31.92
C LEU A 4 -57.46 11.82 -32.05
N LEU A 5 -57.14 12.97 -32.64
CA LEU A 5 -55.77 13.48 -32.72
C LEU A 5 -55.18 13.84 -31.37
N PHE A 6 -56.04 14.38 -30.46
CA PHE A 6 -55.65 14.74 -29.08
C PHE A 6 -55.38 13.50 -28.23
N LEU A 7 -56.14 12.41 -28.42
CA LEU A 7 -55.95 11.15 -27.71
C LEU A 7 -54.66 10.44 -28.15
N PHE A 8 -54.30 10.52 -29.45
CA PHE A 8 -53.08 9.96 -29.96
C PHE A 8 -51.84 10.72 -29.53
N MET A 9 -51.96 12.03 -29.26
CA MET A 9 -50.84 12.86 -28.76
C MET A 9 -50.54 12.61 -27.29
N LEU A 10 -51.49 12.11 -26.51
CA LEU A 10 -51.29 11.78 -25.06
C LEU A 10 -50.51 10.46 -24.84
N THR A 11 -50.51 9.56 -25.80
CA THR A 11 -49.82 8.26 -25.67
C THR A 11 -48.31 8.30 -25.93
N ILE A 12 -47.78 9.41 -26.47
CA ILE A 12 -46.36 9.56 -26.79
C ILE A 12 -45.48 9.90 -25.57
N PHE A 13 -46.09 10.33 -24.45
CA PHE A 13 -45.36 10.73 -23.23
C PHE A 13 -45.10 9.60 -22.21
N SER A 14 -45.46 8.33 -22.55
CA SER A 14 -45.13 7.15 -21.71
C SER A 14 -43.73 6.63 -22.08
N SER A 15 -42.74 7.48 -22.11
CA SER A 15 -41.34 7.02 -22.19
C SER A 15 -40.97 6.41 -20.82
N CYS A 16 -40.94 5.10 -20.73
CA CYS A 16 -40.33 4.42 -19.61
C CYS A 16 -38.89 4.92 -19.44
N LYS A 17 -38.63 5.60 -18.33
CA LYS A 17 -37.24 5.75 -17.86
C LYS A 17 -36.78 4.34 -17.45
N GLU A 18 -35.94 3.73 -18.25
CA GLU A 18 -35.16 2.59 -17.79
C GLU A 18 -34.34 3.06 -16.58
N ASP A 19 -34.52 2.41 -15.45
CA ASP A 19 -33.65 2.58 -14.30
C ASP A 19 -32.22 2.23 -14.73
N THR A 20 -31.38 3.25 -14.90
CA THR A 20 -29.98 3.06 -15.21
C THR A 20 -29.34 2.41 -13.99
N LEU A 21 -29.14 1.08 -14.06
CA LEU A 21 -28.34 0.37 -13.06
C LEU A 21 -26.95 1.02 -12.96
N PRO A 22 -26.47 1.37 -11.76
CA PRO A 22 -25.14 1.92 -11.59
C PRO A 22 -24.13 0.93 -12.22
N LYS A 23 -23.29 1.43 -13.12
CA LYS A 23 -22.20 0.59 -13.66
C LYS A 23 -21.34 0.10 -12.51
N PRO A 24 -20.97 -1.19 -12.48
CA PRO A 24 -20.04 -1.69 -11.48
C PRO A 24 -18.74 -0.88 -11.55
N LYS A 25 -18.15 -0.59 -10.38
CA LYS A 25 -16.87 0.11 -10.31
C LYS A 25 -15.83 -0.67 -11.11
N ALA A 26 -15.22 0.00 -12.09
CA ALA A 26 -14.16 -0.61 -12.89
C ALA A 26 -12.86 -0.57 -12.08
N TYR A 27 -12.23 -1.72 -11.88
CA TYR A 27 -10.86 -1.83 -11.39
C TYR A 27 -9.89 -1.73 -12.58
N LEU A 28 -8.69 -1.18 -12.33
CA LEU A 28 -7.60 -1.25 -13.29
C LEU A 28 -7.21 -2.73 -13.47
N SER A 29 -7.57 -3.32 -14.62
CA SER A 29 -7.13 -4.66 -14.99
C SER A 29 -5.69 -4.55 -15.52
N LEU A 30 -4.73 -4.46 -14.61
CA LEU A 30 -3.31 -4.54 -14.94
C LEU A 30 -2.91 -6.02 -14.96
N GLU A 31 -2.12 -6.41 -15.97
CA GLU A 31 -1.42 -7.69 -15.93
C GLU A 31 -0.23 -7.54 -14.96
N TYR A 32 -0.29 -8.27 -13.86
CA TYR A 32 0.79 -8.28 -12.89
C TYR A 32 1.80 -9.38 -13.25
N PRO A 33 3.11 -9.07 -13.35
CA PRO A 33 4.14 -10.08 -13.60
C PRO A 33 4.15 -11.17 -12.52
N ASN A 34 4.53 -12.38 -12.92
CA ASN A 34 4.79 -13.44 -11.96
C ASN A 34 5.88 -13.01 -10.98
N LYS A 35 5.66 -13.26 -9.69
CA LYS A 35 6.57 -12.83 -8.63
C LYS A 35 7.84 -13.65 -8.63
N SER A 36 8.96 -12.97 -8.73
CA SER A 36 10.29 -13.48 -8.46
C SER A 36 11.04 -12.50 -7.58
N TYR A 37 11.94 -13.01 -6.73
CA TYR A 37 12.60 -12.21 -5.71
C TYR A 37 14.12 -12.41 -5.77
N THR A 38 14.84 -11.34 -5.53
CA THR A 38 16.30 -11.34 -5.42
C THR A 38 16.73 -10.75 -4.08
N GLN A 39 17.91 -11.14 -3.59
CA GLN A 39 18.47 -10.58 -2.37
C GLN A 39 18.89 -9.13 -2.61
N LEU A 40 18.58 -8.24 -1.65
CA LEU A 40 19.07 -6.87 -1.67
C LEU A 40 20.60 -6.86 -1.55
N SER A 41 21.27 -6.47 -2.62
CA SER A 41 22.76 -6.49 -2.71
C SER A 41 23.33 -5.12 -2.35
N LEU A 42 23.20 -4.72 -1.08
CA LEU A 42 23.69 -3.44 -0.58
C LEU A 42 24.27 -3.61 0.83
N GLN A 43 25.41 -2.96 1.08
CA GLN A 43 26.02 -2.96 2.42
C GLN A 43 25.20 -2.06 3.36
N ARG A 44 24.39 -2.67 4.22
CA ARG A 44 23.49 -2.01 5.15
C ARG A 44 23.37 -2.81 6.46
N PRO A 45 22.87 -2.22 7.56
CA PRO A 45 22.62 -2.95 8.80
C PRO A 45 21.51 -4.02 8.71
N PHE A 46 20.89 -4.15 7.55
CA PHE A 46 19.83 -5.12 7.28
C PHE A 46 19.85 -5.55 5.81
N THR A 47 19.32 -6.74 5.54
CA THR A 47 19.08 -7.24 4.20
C THR A 47 17.73 -7.93 4.13
N PHE A 48 17.19 -8.08 2.92
CA PHE A 48 15.92 -8.76 2.64
C PHE A 48 15.78 -9.06 1.15
N LYS A 49 14.76 -9.81 0.77
CA LYS A 49 14.44 -10.05 -0.64
C LYS A 49 13.50 -8.98 -1.19
N VAL A 50 13.78 -8.55 -2.41
CA VAL A 50 12.97 -7.58 -3.18
C VAL A 50 12.47 -8.21 -4.47
N ALA A 51 11.34 -7.76 -4.97
CA ALA A 51 10.80 -8.20 -6.25
C ALA A 51 11.75 -7.80 -7.39
N TYR A 52 12.01 -8.73 -8.32
CA TYR A 52 12.99 -8.57 -9.40
C TYR A 52 12.66 -7.42 -10.35
N ASN A 53 11.37 -7.12 -10.53
CA ASN A 53 10.88 -6.05 -11.41
C ASN A 53 10.85 -4.65 -10.75
N THR A 54 11.61 -4.45 -9.68
CA THR A 54 11.71 -3.18 -8.97
C THR A 54 13.05 -2.49 -9.20
N ILE A 55 13.08 -1.17 -9.04
CA ILE A 55 14.30 -0.35 -9.09
C ILE A 55 14.63 0.12 -7.67
N ILE A 56 15.83 -0.23 -7.21
CA ILE A 56 16.30 0.19 -5.89
C ILE A 56 17.04 1.53 -6.02
N VAL A 57 16.59 2.52 -5.31
CA VAL A 57 17.26 3.82 -5.20
C VAL A 57 17.84 3.96 -3.81
N ASN A 58 19.16 4.12 -3.73
CA ASN A 58 19.85 4.37 -2.47
C ASN A 58 19.65 5.81 -2.02
N GLU A 59 19.43 5.98 -0.73
CA GLU A 59 19.34 7.27 -0.08
C GLU A 59 20.33 7.33 1.12
N PRO A 60 20.68 8.52 1.61
CA PRO A 60 21.54 8.68 2.79
C PRO A 60 20.98 7.93 4.02
N ASN A 61 21.82 7.73 5.05
CA ASN A 61 21.44 7.14 6.33
C ASN A 61 20.89 5.71 6.26
N ASN A 62 21.33 4.91 5.28
CA ASN A 62 20.82 3.56 5.01
C ASN A 62 19.34 3.52 4.61
N TRP A 63 18.77 4.64 4.19
CA TRP A 63 17.44 4.67 3.61
C TRP A 63 17.47 4.19 2.17
N LEU A 64 16.34 3.71 1.70
CA LEU A 64 16.20 3.30 0.30
C LEU A 64 14.74 3.44 -0.16
N LYS A 65 14.59 3.49 -1.46
CA LYS A 65 13.29 3.49 -2.12
C LYS A 65 13.22 2.34 -3.11
N ILE A 66 12.20 1.49 -2.96
CA ILE A 66 11.89 0.41 -3.89
C ILE A 66 10.81 0.94 -4.84
N LYS A 67 11.19 1.22 -6.08
CA LYS A 67 10.27 1.78 -7.09
C LYS A 67 9.64 0.68 -7.93
N TYR A 68 8.35 0.81 -8.19
CA TYR A 68 7.55 0.04 -9.14
C TYR A 68 7.16 0.94 -10.30
N PRO A 69 7.98 1.05 -11.38
CA PRO A 69 7.75 2.01 -12.45
C PRO A 69 6.39 1.83 -13.14
N ASP A 70 6.03 0.58 -13.44
CA ASP A 70 4.79 0.23 -14.15
C ASP A 70 3.53 0.51 -13.33
N LEU A 71 3.63 0.48 -12.01
CA LEU A 71 2.54 0.76 -11.07
C LEU A 71 2.53 2.21 -10.57
N LYS A 72 3.52 3.02 -10.98
CA LYS A 72 3.73 4.39 -10.47
C LYS A 72 3.69 4.44 -8.94
N ALA A 73 4.38 3.49 -8.30
CA ALA A 73 4.41 3.35 -6.86
C ALA A 73 5.84 3.23 -6.32
N SER A 74 6.02 3.48 -5.04
CA SER A 74 7.26 3.19 -4.31
C SER A 74 6.99 2.75 -2.89
N ILE A 75 7.87 1.90 -2.36
CA ILE A 75 8.01 1.66 -0.93
C ILE A 75 9.21 2.49 -0.47
N ASP A 76 8.96 3.47 0.38
CA ASP A 76 9.99 4.31 0.97
C ASP A 76 10.40 3.69 2.31
N ILE A 77 11.65 3.26 2.41
CA ILE A 77 12.21 2.58 3.59
C ILE A 77 13.19 3.48 4.30
N THR A 78 12.98 3.65 5.60
CA THR A 78 13.85 4.40 6.48
C THR A 78 14.44 3.49 7.56
N TYR A 79 15.72 3.66 7.84
CA TYR A 79 16.44 2.98 8.91
C TYR A 79 16.82 3.97 10.01
N ARG A 80 16.70 3.54 11.25
CA ARG A 80 17.17 4.30 12.41
C ARG A 80 17.84 3.37 13.43
N PRO A 81 19.08 3.63 13.85
CA PRO A 81 19.67 2.92 14.96
C PRO A 81 18.93 3.28 16.26
N ILE A 82 18.71 2.28 17.09
CA ILE A 82 18.11 2.48 18.41
C ILE A 82 19.21 2.99 19.37
N LYS A 83 18.92 4.10 20.06
CA LYS A 83 19.79 4.74 21.03
C LYS A 83 19.02 4.95 22.35
N ASN A 84 18.57 3.86 22.98
CA ASN A 84 17.68 3.85 24.15
C ASN A 84 16.33 4.55 23.90
N ASN A 85 15.92 4.70 22.65
CA ASN A 85 14.74 5.47 22.24
C ASN A 85 13.73 4.63 21.43
N LEU A 86 13.68 3.31 21.66
CA LEU A 86 12.76 2.42 20.95
C LEU A 86 11.30 2.86 21.10
N LYS A 87 10.90 3.26 22.32
CA LYS A 87 9.54 3.69 22.60
C LYS A 87 9.15 4.92 21.75
N GLU A 88 10.06 5.87 21.62
CA GLU A 88 9.85 7.07 20.78
C GLU A 88 9.72 6.70 19.30
N LEU A 89 10.57 5.78 18.81
CA LEU A 89 10.53 5.31 17.42
C LEU A 89 9.22 4.58 17.10
N LEU A 90 8.73 3.72 17.99
CA LEU A 90 7.43 3.06 17.87
C LEU A 90 6.29 4.08 17.86
N THR A 91 6.29 5.01 18.81
CA THR A 91 5.28 6.07 18.91
C THR A 91 5.26 6.96 17.65
N GLU A 92 6.44 7.28 17.11
CA GLU A 92 6.55 8.05 15.85
C GLU A 92 5.99 7.28 14.66
N ALA A 93 6.28 5.97 14.57
CA ALA A 93 5.76 5.12 13.51
C ALA A 93 4.22 5.04 13.56
N GLU A 94 3.65 4.80 14.72
CA GLU A 94 2.19 4.76 14.92
C GLU A 94 1.53 6.12 14.60
N LYS A 95 2.08 7.23 15.10
CA LYS A 95 1.57 8.57 14.78
C LYS A 95 1.55 8.84 13.28
N LEU A 96 2.53 8.33 12.53
CA LEU A 96 2.56 8.49 11.09
C LEU A 96 1.42 7.72 10.40
N VAL A 97 1.10 6.50 10.87
CA VAL A 97 -0.05 5.72 10.40
C VAL A 97 -1.33 6.54 10.54
N PHE A 98 -1.61 7.06 11.74
CA PHE A 98 -2.81 7.85 11.99
C PHE A 98 -2.83 9.19 11.23
N LYS A 99 -1.68 9.84 11.06
CA LYS A 99 -1.57 11.07 10.26
C LYS A 99 -1.93 10.85 8.79
N HIS A 100 -1.52 9.73 8.21
CA HIS A 100 -1.85 9.40 6.82
C HIS A 100 -3.29 8.89 6.66
N ALA A 101 -3.91 8.48 7.74
CA ALA A 101 -5.24 7.87 7.77
C ALA A 101 -6.40 8.87 7.95
N VAL A 102 -6.18 10.18 7.81
CA VAL A 102 -7.21 11.22 8.02
C VAL A 102 -8.48 11.01 7.18
N LYS A 103 -8.34 10.35 6.01
CA LYS A 103 -9.45 9.97 5.11
C LYS A 103 -9.59 8.46 4.98
N ALA A 104 -9.03 7.71 5.91
CA ALA A 104 -9.15 6.26 5.95
C ALA A 104 -10.55 5.85 6.42
N GLU A 105 -10.99 4.69 5.92
CA GLU A 105 -12.19 4.02 6.41
C GLU A 105 -11.86 3.07 7.56
N GLN A 106 -10.72 2.36 7.44
CA GLN A 106 -10.23 1.43 8.46
C GLN A 106 -8.70 1.42 8.50
N ILE A 107 -8.16 1.06 9.67
CA ILE A 107 -6.75 0.72 9.87
C ILE A 107 -6.71 -0.67 10.47
N ILE A 108 -6.09 -1.62 9.77
CA ILE A 108 -6.03 -3.03 10.15
C ILE A 108 -4.57 -3.37 10.47
N PRO A 109 -4.20 -3.50 11.76
CA PRO A 109 -2.86 -3.93 12.15
C PRO A 109 -2.69 -5.44 12.00
N LYS A 110 -1.50 -5.87 11.59
CA LYS A 110 -1.05 -7.26 11.56
C LYS A 110 0.36 -7.35 12.12
N ASP A 111 0.52 -8.08 13.22
CA ASP A 111 1.81 -8.22 13.89
C ASP A 111 2.67 -9.32 13.27
N PHE A 112 4.00 -9.10 13.32
CA PHE A 112 5.03 -10.04 12.92
C PHE A 112 5.92 -10.38 14.10
N VAL A 113 6.16 -11.67 14.30
CA VAL A 113 7.06 -12.19 15.33
C VAL A 113 7.90 -13.30 14.75
N ASN A 114 9.18 -13.02 14.49
CA ASN A 114 10.20 -14.02 14.15
C ASN A 114 11.29 -13.97 15.22
N LYS A 115 11.23 -14.91 16.16
CA LYS A 115 12.17 -14.98 17.27
C LYS A 115 13.57 -15.37 16.86
N ASP A 116 13.70 -16.25 15.86
CA ASP A 116 14.99 -16.78 15.40
C ASP A 116 15.83 -15.67 14.74
N LYS A 117 15.19 -14.85 13.91
CA LYS A 117 15.82 -13.69 13.26
C LYS A 117 15.73 -12.40 14.08
N ARG A 118 15.08 -12.42 15.24
CA ARG A 118 14.78 -11.25 16.07
C ARG A 118 14.11 -10.13 15.26
N VAL A 119 13.10 -10.46 14.47
CA VAL A 119 12.30 -9.51 13.70
C VAL A 119 10.91 -9.41 14.33
N PHE A 120 10.61 -8.25 14.90
CA PHE A 120 9.36 -7.94 15.59
C PHE A 120 8.79 -6.65 15.00
N GLY A 121 7.50 -6.60 14.75
CA GLY A 121 6.90 -5.39 14.19
C GLY A 121 5.46 -5.56 13.78
N SER A 122 4.93 -4.58 13.06
CA SER A 122 3.54 -4.56 12.59
C SER A 122 3.44 -4.01 11.18
N LEU A 123 2.52 -4.55 10.38
CA LEU A 123 2.03 -4.01 9.14
C LEU A 123 0.64 -3.39 9.39
N TYR A 124 0.42 -2.20 8.89
CA TYR A 124 -0.86 -1.50 8.92
C TYR A 124 -1.42 -1.42 7.51
N GLU A 125 -2.59 -2.01 7.30
CA GLU A 125 -3.37 -1.85 6.08
C GLU A 125 -4.38 -0.72 6.30
N ILE A 126 -4.36 0.28 5.42
CA ILE A 126 -5.17 1.49 5.54
C ILE A 126 -6.10 1.54 4.34
N THR A 127 -7.39 1.32 4.56
CA THR A 127 -8.43 1.36 3.52
C THR A 127 -8.99 2.76 3.32
N GLY A 128 -9.66 2.99 2.19
CA GLY A 128 -10.18 4.31 1.85
C GLY A 128 -9.13 5.23 1.20
N ASN A 129 -9.45 6.51 1.04
CA ASN A 129 -8.61 7.49 0.32
C ASN A 129 -7.46 8.03 1.21
N SER A 130 -6.56 7.14 1.59
CA SER A 130 -5.37 7.46 2.38
C SER A 130 -4.19 7.90 1.52
N ALA A 131 -3.24 8.64 2.09
CA ALA A 131 -1.99 9.01 1.42
C ALA A 131 -1.01 7.83 1.30
N SER A 132 -1.13 6.82 2.17
CA SER A 132 -0.35 5.59 2.16
C SER A 132 -1.24 4.44 2.61
N HIS A 133 -1.36 3.39 1.81
CA HIS A 133 -2.26 2.27 2.07
C HIS A 133 -1.60 1.12 2.85
N LEU A 134 -0.28 1.04 2.81
CA LEU A 134 0.49 0.05 3.56
C LEU A 134 1.66 0.74 4.26
N GLN A 135 1.76 0.54 5.55
CA GLN A 135 2.87 1.00 6.35
C GLN A 135 3.31 -0.11 7.29
N PHE A 136 4.61 -0.26 7.50
CA PHE A 136 5.13 -1.24 8.43
C PHE A 136 6.32 -0.70 9.21
N HIS A 137 6.57 -1.30 10.35
CA HIS A 137 7.84 -1.16 11.04
C HIS A 137 8.30 -2.52 11.53
N VAL A 138 9.61 -2.71 11.60
CA VAL A 138 10.26 -3.90 12.16
C VAL A 138 11.50 -3.50 12.95
N THR A 139 11.81 -4.26 13.99
CA THR A 139 12.93 -3.99 14.91
C THR A 139 13.48 -5.30 15.49
N ASP A 140 14.75 -5.29 15.88
CA ASP A 140 15.35 -6.34 16.72
C ASP A 140 15.19 -6.05 18.23
N SER A 141 14.50 -4.96 18.56
CA SER A 141 14.25 -4.42 19.90
C SER A 141 15.48 -3.87 20.62
N THR A 142 16.67 -3.90 20.01
CA THR A 142 17.93 -3.47 20.67
C THR A 142 18.72 -2.43 19.89
N ASN A 143 18.98 -2.67 18.61
CA ASN A 143 19.89 -1.86 17.82
C ASN A 143 19.25 -1.27 16.56
N ASN A 144 18.29 -1.97 15.97
CA ASN A 144 17.84 -1.71 14.62
C ASN A 144 16.33 -1.44 14.56
N PHE A 145 15.97 -0.38 13.84
CA PHE A 145 14.58 -0.02 13.56
C PHE A 145 14.44 0.35 12.08
N VAL A 146 13.59 -0.39 11.37
CA VAL A 146 13.24 -0.13 9.97
C VAL A 146 11.76 0.19 9.87
N LYS A 147 11.41 1.20 9.09
CA LYS A 147 10.04 1.56 8.76
C LYS A 147 9.90 1.68 7.25
N GLY A 148 8.77 1.20 6.71
CA GLY A 148 8.42 1.33 5.30
C GLY A 148 7.00 1.86 5.10
N SER A 149 6.80 2.60 4.01
CA SER A 149 5.50 3.14 3.62
C SER A 149 5.33 3.06 2.12
N LEU A 150 4.16 2.58 1.66
CA LEU A 150 3.80 2.51 0.25
C LEU A 150 3.15 3.82 -0.21
N TYR A 151 3.67 4.39 -1.28
CA TYR A 151 3.12 5.57 -1.93
C TYR A 151 2.82 5.31 -3.41
N PHE A 152 1.73 5.89 -3.90
CA PHE A 152 1.40 5.96 -5.33
C PHE A 152 1.56 7.38 -5.85
N TYR A 153 2.18 7.53 -7.02
CA TYR A 153 2.33 8.81 -7.71
C TYR A 153 1.08 9.13 -8.56
N ALA A 154 -0.09 8.96 -7.95
CA ALA A 154 -1.39 9.23 -8.56
C ALA A 154 -2.32 9.87 -7.54
N ARG A 155 -3.39 10.50 -8.00
CA ARG A 155 -4.44 10.98 -7.07
C ARG A 155 -5.05 9.77 -6.36
N PRO A 156 -5.23 9.84 -5.03
CA PRO A 156 -5.84 8.76 -4.28
C PRO A 156 -7.25 8.46 -4.81
N ASN A 157 -7.41 7.28 -5.37
CA ASN A 157 -8.69 6.65 -5.65
C ASN A 157 -8.53 5.19 -5.23
N TYR A 158 -8.89 4.91 -4.00
CA TYR A 158 -8.64 3.61 -3.37
C TYR A 158 -9.16 2.45 -4.22
N ASP A 159 -10.41 2.53 -4.69
CA ASP A 159 -11.00 1.45 -5.49
C ASP A 159 -10.18 1.13 -6.76
N SER A 160 -9.61 2.16 -7.40
CA SER A 160 -8.82 1.96 -8.63
C SER A 160 -7.44 1.37 -8.39
N ILE A 161 -6.80 1.69 -7.25
CA ILE A 161 -5.44 1.25 -6.95
C ILE A 161 -5.40 -0.02 -6.10
N LEU A 162 -6.54 -0.47 -5.55
CA LEU A 162 -6.61 -1.64 -4.67
C LEU A 162 -5.91 -2.89 -5.23
N PRO A 163 -6.07 -3.28 -6.52
CA PRO A 163 -5.35 -4.43 -7.05
C PRO A 163 -3.82 -4.26 -6.99
N ALA A 164 -3.31 -3.03 -7.22
CA ALA A 164 -1.89 -2.73 -7.10
C ALA A 164 -1.42 -2.73 -5.64
N VAL A 165 -2.25 -2.26 -4.70
CA VAL A 165 -1.97 -2.35 -3.26
C VAL A 165 -1.83 -3.81 -2.83
N GLU A 166 -2.77 -4.68 -3.22
CA GLU A 166 -2.72 -6.12 -2.88
C GLU A 166 -1.50 -6.81 -3.51
N TYR A 167 -1.18 -6.49 -4.76
CA TYR A 167 0.03 -7.00 -5.41
C TYR A 167 1.31 -6.61 -4.66
N ILE A 168 1.48 -5.33 -4.29
CA ILE A 168 2.68 -4.85 -3.57
C ILE A 168 2.70 -5.34 -2.12
N LYS A 169 1.53 -5.57 -1.50
CA LYS A 169 1.42 -6.12 -0.15
C LYS A 169 2.14 -7.46 0.01
N GLU A 170 2.01 -8.36 -0.97
CA GLU A 170 2.75 -9.63 -0.94
C GLU A 170 4.27 -9.41 -0.99
N ASP A 171 4.75 -8.38 -1.71
CA ASP A 171 6.17 -8.05 -1.74
C ASP A 171 6.66 -7.49 -0.39
N ILE A 172 5.84 -6.68 0.29
CA ILE A 172 6.12 -6.21 1.65
C ILE A 172 6.14 -7.38 2.63
N LEU A 173 5.19 -8.32 2.54
CA LEU A 173 5.19 -9.53 3.37
C LEU A 173 6.46 -10.34 3.14
N LYS A 174 6.87 -10.54 1.87
CA LYS A 174 8.11 -11.24 1.52
C LYS A 174 9.35 -10.53 2.04
N LEU A 175 9.39 -9.22 1.96
CA LEU A 175 10.45 -8.39 2.52
C LEU A 175 10.57 -8.63 4.03
N VAL A 176 9.49 -8.53 4.79
CA VAL A 176 9.50 -8.72 6.25
C VAL A 176 9.86 -10.16 6.64
N GLU A 177 9.34 -11.17 5.95
CA GLU A 177 9.66 -12.60 6.17
C GLU A 177 11.15 -12.92 5.98
N THR A 178 11.77 -12.26 4.99
CA THR A 178 13.17 -12.52 4.61
C THR A 178 14.16 -11.56 5.24
N LEU A 179 13.67 -10.60 6.03
CA LEU A 179 14.54 -9.62 6.68
C LEU A 179 15.51 -10.29 7.65
N GLU A 180 16.76 -9.88 7.55
CA GLU A 180 17.87 -10.27 8.41
C GLU A 180 18.67 -9.04 8.80
N TRP A 181 19.14 -9.01 10.05
CA TRP A 181 20.00 -7.96 10.55
C TRP A 181 21.47 -8.33 10.30
N GLU A 182 22.20 -7.42 9.68
CA GLU A 182 23.66 -7.59 9.52
C GLU A 182 24.36 -7.31 10.86
N LYS A 183 25.45 -8.02 11.11
CA LYS A 183 26.22 -7.93 12.36
C LYS A 183 27.22 -6.78 12.31
#